data_a848eba9f6b2ad7c849ea4aaf6724ea3
#
_entry.id   a848eba9f6b2ad7c849ea4aaf6724ea3
#
_cell.length_a   1.000
_cell.length_b   1.000
_cell.length_c   1.000
_cell.angle_alpha   90.00
_cell.angle_beta   90.00
_cell.angle_gamma   90.00
#
_symmetry.space_group_name_H-M   'P 1'
#
loop_
_entity.id
_entity.type
_entity.pdbx_description
1 polymer ?
#
loop_
_entity_poly.entity_id
_entity_poly.type
_entity_poly.pdbx_seq_one_letter_code
_entity_poly.pdbx_strand_id
1 'polypeptide(L)'
;MIDLKVLRENPEVMKKSQTVRGENPDLVDAVLAADDARRAALSKYEVLRAEQNVISKSVASAKGDEKAALLEKAKSLSASVKSAEVKKNEAEVHAKETLMGLSNFIDPIAPVGGEADFKVIEEVGTPRDFKKEGFEAKDHVELGKILGAIDVERGAKVSGSRFYYLTGMGAMLEFALVNYAIASASKNGFIPVIPPVLVKPAAMEGTGFLGQAAENVFHLKEDDFYLVGTSEVPLAAYHMDETLDANKLPLRYSGYSSCFRREAGTYGKDTRGIIRVHQFDKVEMFSFCKPEDAKAEHLRILQWEKDFLDAMEIPYRVIDVASGDLGASAARKFDCEAWIPTQGTYREVTSTSNCTEFQARRLNIRMKDNEGTKAIATLNGTLVAIPRMIVAILENHQQPDGSVKIPK
;
A
#
# COMPACT_ATOMS: atom_id res chain seq x y z
N MET A 1 -8.68 -6.71 -2.57
CA MET A 1 -9.36 -7.65 -3.50
C MET A 1 -10.72 -7.10 -3.85
N ILE A 2 -11.10 -7.20 -5.10
CA ILE A 2 -12.42 -6.72 -5.58
C ILE A 2 -13.54 -7.65 -5.07
N ASP A 3 -14.70 -7.08 -4.79
CA ASP A 3 -15.90 -7.86 -4.46
C ASP A 3 -16.41 -8.58 -5.74
N LEU A 4 -16.39 -9.91 -5.73
CA LEU A 4 -16.86 -10.71 -6.87
C LEU A 4 -18.35 -10.48 -7.19
N LYS A 5 -19.18 -10.08 -6.22
CA LYS A 5 -20.57 -9.75 -6.47
C LYS A 5 -20.67 -8.47 -7.32
N VAL A 6 -19.94 -7.42 -6.91
CA VAL A 6 -19.87 -6.16 -7.66
C VAL A 6 -19.30 -6.39 -9.06
N LEU A 7 -18.26 -7.24 -9.16
CA LEU A 7 -17.64 -7.57 -10.45
C LEU A 7 -18.61 -8.27 -11.39
N ARG A 8 -19.40 -9.24 -10.91
CA ARG A 8 -20.42 -9.93 -11.71
C ARG A 8 -21.56 -9.02 -12.14
N GLU A 9 -21.98 -8.10 -11.27
CA GLU A 9 -23.08 -7.18 -11.56
C GLU A 9 -22.67 -6.07 -12.55
N ASN A 10 -21.39 -5.63 -12.51
CA ASN A 10 -20.90 -4.51 -13.29
C ASN A 10 -19.50 -4.72 -13.88
N PRO A 11 -19.28 -5.76 -14.73
CA PRO A 11 -17.95 -6.08 -15.27
C PRO A 11 -17.36 -4.94 -16.12
N GLU A 12 -18.20 -4.22 -16.87
CA GLU A 12 -17.76 -3.13 -17.75
C GLU A 12 -17.17 -1.93 -16.97
N VAL A 13 -17.66 -1.66 -15.78
CA VAL A 13 -17.09 -0.63 -14.90
C VAL A 13 -15.66 -1.01 -14.51
N MET A 14 -15.43 -2.29 -14.20
CA MET A 14 -14.10 -2.77 -13.87
C MET A 14 -13.17 -2.78 -15.09
N LYS A 15 -13.65 -3.23 -16.26
CA LYS A 15 -12.87 -3.16 -17.51
C LYS A 15 -12.44 -1.74 -17.83
N LYS A 16 -13.36 -0.78 -17.71
CA LYS A 16 -13.04 0.65 -17.87
C LYS A 16 -11.97 1.08 -16.86
N SER A 17 -12.10 0.67 -15.61
CA SER A 17 -11.12 0.99 -14.56
C SER A 17 -9.73 0.43 -14.90
N GLN A 18 -9.62 -0.82 -15.36
CA GLN A 18 -8.34 -1.39 -15.81
C GLN A 18 -7.78 -0.62 -17.03
N THR A 19 -8.62 -0.29 -17.99
CA THR A 19 -8.21 0.47 -19.19
C THR A 19 -7.61 1.83 -18.84
N VAL A 20 -8.25 2.60 -17.96
CA VAL A 20 -7.74 3.94 -17.59
C VAL A 20 -6.49 3.88 -16.69
N ARG A 21 -6.20 2.70 -16.08
CA ARG A 21 -4.92 2.41 -15.43
C ARG A 21 -3.81 2.07 -16.42
N GLY A 22 -4.14 1.79 -17.69
CA GLY A 22 -3.20 1.21 -18.65
C GLY A 22 -2.99 -0.30 -18.46
N GLU A 23 -3.89 -0.97 -17.73
CA GLU A 23 -3.86 -2.41 -17.46
C GLU A 23 -4.77 -3.19 -18.44
N ASN A 24 -4.58 -4.51 -18.52
CA ASN A 24 -5.36 -5.35 -19.44
C ASN A 24 -6.81 -5.58 -18.95
N PRO A 25 -7.84 -5.06 -19.64
CA PRO A 25 -9.24 -5.26 -19.25
C PRO A 25 -9.71 -6.71 -19.40
N ASP A 26 -9.07 -7.55 -20.24
CA ASP A 26 -9.45 -8.95 -20.45
C ASP A 26 -9.26 -9.81 -19.19
N LEU A 27 -8.44 -9.34 -18.25
CA LEU A 27 -8.26 -10.00 -16.96
C LEU A 27 -9.58 -10.07 -16.18
N VAL A 28 -10.50 -9.13 -16.40
CA VAL A 28 -11.85 -9.16 -15.80
C VAL A 28 -12.64 -10.38 -16.27
N ASP A 29 -12.60 -10.69 -17.57
CA ASP A 29 -13.27 -11.87 -18.12
C ASP A 29 -12.62 -13.15 -17.61
N ALA A 30 -11.30 -13.20 -17.51
CA ALA A 30 -10.58 -14.33 -16.95
C ALA A 30 -10.99 -14.59 -15.47
N VAL A 31 -11.14 -13.54 -14.66
CA VAL A 31 -11.61 -13.65 -13.26
C VAL A 31 -13.04 -14.18 -13.20
N LEU A 32 -13.94 -13.69 -14.06
CA LEU A 32 -15.33 -14.15 -14.11
C LEU A 32 -15.40 -15.63 -14.53
N ALA A 33 -14.64 -16.03 -15.54
CA ALA A 33 -14.57 -17.43 -15.98
C ALA A 33 -14.02 -18.36 -14.86
N ALA A 34 -12.97 -17.91 -14.14
CA ALA A 34 -12.41 -18.67 -13.03
C ALA A 34 -13.41 -18.79 -11.86
N ASP A 35 -14.18 -17.73 -11.56
CA ASP A 35 -15.24 -17.79 -10.52
C ASP A 35 -16.38 -18.72 -10.93
N ASP A 36 -16.78 -18.72 -12.21
CA ASP A 36 -17.80 -19.64 -12.71
C ASP A 36 -17.35 -21.10 -12.60
N ALA A 37 -16.09 -21.38 -12.99
CA ALA A 37 -15.49 -22.71 -12.83
C ALA A 37 -15.44 -23.16 -11.36
N ARG A 38 -15.04 -22.24 -10.45
CA ARG A 38 -15.03 -22.48 -8.99
C ARG A 38 -16.43 -22.84 -8.47
N ARG A 39 -17.44 -22.06 -8.85
CA ARG A 39 -18.84 -22.31 -8.42
C ARG A 39 -19.36 -23.65 -8.95
N ALA A 40 -19.07 -23.97 -10.20
CA ALA A 40 -19.46 -25.26 -10.79
C ALA A 40 -18.78 -26.45 -10.09
N ALA A 41 -17.46 -26.33 -9.79
CA ALA A 41 -16.71 -27.37 -9.08
C ALA A 41 -17.22 -27.56 -7.65
N LEU A 42 -17.51 -26.48 -6.93
CA LEU A 42 -18.09 -26.52 -5.59
C LEU A 42 -19.46 -27.19 -5.59
N SER A 43 -20.37 -26.79 -6.47
CA SER A 43 -21.71 -27.37 -6.58
C SER A 43 -21.64 -28.88 -6.87
N LYS A 44 -20.76 -29.31 -7.79
CA LYS A 44 -20.54 -30.74 -8.09
C LYS A 44 -20.04 -31.52 -6.88
N TYR A 45 -19.10 -30.94 -6.12
CA TYR A 45 -18.59 -31.58 -4.88
C TYR A 45 -19.72 -31.71 -3.84
N GLU A 46 -20.52 -30.67 -3.62
CA GLU A 46 -21.62 -30.68 -2.66
C GLU A 46 -22.69 -31.72 -2.99
N VAL A 47 -23.07 -31.84 -4.27
CA VAL A 47 -24.03 -32.86 -4.74
C VAL A 47 -23.49 -34.27 -4.46
N LEU A 48 -22.26 -34.56 -4.87
CA LEU A 48 -21.65 -35.88 -4.65
C LEU A 48 -21.49 -36.18 -3.14
N ARG A 49 -21.20 -35.19 -2.34
CA ARG A 49 -21.07 -35.32 -0.89
C ARG A 49 -22.42 -35.62 -0.22
N ALA A 50 -23.48 -34.96 -0.68
CA ALA A 50 -24.86 -35.22 -0.23
C ALA A 50 -25.28 -36.64 -0.57
N GLU A 51 -25.04 -37.12 -1.81
CA GLU A 51 -25.31 -38.49 -2.23
C GLU A 51 -24.52 -39.54 -1.39
N GLN A 52 -23.24 -39.26 -1.10
CA GLN A 52 -22.42 -40.12 -0.25
C GLN A 52 -23.03 -40.26 1.15
N ASN A 53 -23.49 -39.15 1.73
CA ASN A 53 -24.13 -39.17 3.05
C ASN A 53 -25.43 -40.00 3.05
N VAL A 54 -26.25 -39.94 1.97
CA VAL A 54 -27.45 -40.76 1.83
C VAL A 54 -27.10 -42.23 1.75
N ILE A 55 -26.16 -42.59 0.86
CA ILE A 55 -25.75 -44.00 0.68
C ILE A 55 -25.14 -44.58 1.94
N SER A 56 -24.32 -43.81 2.65
CA SER A 56 -23.70 -44.22 3.91
C SER A 56 -24.75 -44.57 4.97
N LYS A 57 -25.85 -43.81 5.03
CA LYS A 57 -27.00 -44.08 5.92
C LYS A 57 -27.73 -45.37 5.48
N SER A 58 -27.96 -45.54 4.19
CA SER A 58 -28.63 -46.75 3.63
C SER A 58 -27.82 -48.03 3.88
N VAL A 59 -26.49 -47.99 3.74
CA VAL A 59 -25.59 -49.12 4.05
C VAL A 59 -25.70 -49.58 5.50
N ALA A 60 -25.90 -48.61 6.44
CA ALA A 60 -26.04 -48.94 7.85
C ALA A 60 -27.31 -49.72 8.19
N SER A 61 -28.40 -49.56 7.40
CA SER A 61 -29.68 -50.24 7.62
C SER A 61 -29.91 -51.48 6.72
N ALA A 62 -29.14 -51.62 5.64
CA ALA A 62 -29.31 -52.69 4.66
C ALA A 62 -28.72 -54.04 5.15
N LYS A 63 -29.26 -55.15 4.63
CA LYS A 63 -28.81 -56.53 4.90
C LYS A 63 -28.65 -57.36 3.61
N GLY A 64 -27.87 -58.46 3.68
CA GLY A 64 -27.68 -59.40 2.56
C GLY A 64 -27.11 -58.74 1.28
N ASP A 65 -27.62 -59.16 0.13
CA ASP A 65 -27.13 -58.73 -1.19
C ASP A 65 -27.32 -57.24 -1.45
N GLU A 66 -28.38 -56.64 -0.87
CA GLU A 66 -28.61 -55.22 -0.94
C GLU A 66 -27.45 -54.42 -0.30
N LYS A 67 -26.95 -54.87 0.85
CA LYS A 67 -25.80 -54.27 1.52
C LYS A 67 -24.52 -54.33 0.67
N ALA A 68 -24.29 -55.48 -0.01
CA ALA A 68 -23.13 -55.64 -0.89
C ALA A 68 -23.18 -54.68 -2.08
N ALA A 69 -24.33 -54.52 -2.73
CA ALA A 69 -24.54 -53.57 -3.83
C ALA A 69 -24.34 -52.11 -3.38
N LEU A 70 -24.86 -51.74 -2.21
CA LEU A 70 -24.70 -50.41 -1.64
C LEU A 70 -23.25 -50.12 -1.23
N LEU A 71 -22.47 -51.12 -0.78
CA LEU A 71 -21.05 -50.98 -0.50
C LEU A 71 -20.22 -50.69 -1.74
N GLU A 72 -20.47 -51.39 -2.86
CA GLU A 72 -19.80 -51.12 -4.14
C GLU A 72 -20.14 -49.73 -4.66
N LYS A 73 -21.39 -49.29 -4.55
CA LYS A 73 -21.82 -47.94 -4.90
C LYS A 73 -21.16 -46.91 -4.00
N ALA A 74 -21.07 -47.16 -2.69
CA ALA A 74 -20.39 -46.27 -1.73
C ALA A 74 -18.91 -46.10 -2.04
N LYS A 75 -18.23 -47.22 -2.46
CA LYS A 75 -16.82 -47.19 -2.85
C LYS A 75 -16.58 -46.36 -4.12
N SER A 76 -17.39 -46.58 -5.16
CA SER A 76 -17.32 -45.78 -6.40
C SER A 76 -17.61 -44.31 -6.15
N LEU A 77 -18.61 -44.02 -5.34
CA LEU A 77 -18.98 -42.63 -4.97
C LEU A 77 -17.92 -41.94 -4.11
N SER A 78 -17.27 -42.69 -3.23
CA SER A 78 -16.14 -42.16 -2.42
C SER A 78 -14.98 -41.70 -3.30
N ALA A 79 -14.65 -42.50 -4.35
CA ALA A 79 -13.65 -42.11 -5.35
C ALA A 79 -14.04 -40.83 -6.12
N SER A 80 -15.34 -40.74 -6.49
CA SER A 80 -15.90 -39.58 -7.20
C SER A 80 -15.87 -38.30 -6.31
N VAL A 81 -16.23 -38.44 -5.03
CA VAL A 81 -16.19 -37.32 -4.06
C VAL A 81 -14.75 -36.82 -3.89
N LYS A 82 -13.79 -37.74 -3.72
CA LYS A 82 -12.36 -37.37 -3.59
C LYS A 82 -11.83 -36.63 -4.84
N SER A 83 -12.20 -37.13 -6.04
CA SER A 83 -11.83 -36.47 -7.30
C SER A 83 -12.48 -35.06 -7.42
N ALA A 84 -13.75 -34.92 -7.02
CA ALA A 84 -14.44 -33.63 -7.05
C ALA A 84 -13.86 -32.65 -6.04
N GLU A 85 -13.41 -33.12 -4.86
CA GLU A 85 -12.75 -32.31 -3.85
C GLU A 85 -11.42 -31.72 -4.35
N VAL A 86 -10.61 -32.53 -5.03
CA VAL A 86 -9.36 -32.06 -5.66
C VAL A 86 -9.66 -30.96 -6.67
N LYS A 87 -10.62 -31.22 -7.60
CA LYS A 87 -11.02 -30.21 -8.61
C LYS A 87 -11.58 -28.93 -8.01
N LYS A 88 -12.35 -29.05 -6.92
CA LYS A 88 -12.86 -27.90 -6.17
C LYS A 88 -11.70 -27.07 -5.62
N ASN A 89 -10.73 -27.72 -4.95
CA ASN A 89 -9.59 -27.04 -4.37
C ASN A 89 -8.72 -26.36 -5.45
N GLU A 90 -8.44 -27.03 -6.56
CA GLU A 90 -7.72 -26.44 -7.70
C GLU A 90 -8.45 -25.22 -8.27
N ALA A 91 -9.76 -25.29 -8.45
CA ALA A 91 -10.56 -24.19 -8.95
C ALA A 91 -10.62 -23.01 -7.96
N GLU A 92 -10.65 -23.27 -6.65
CA GLU A 92 -10.59 -22.24 -5.58
C GLU A 92 -9.25 -21.49 -5.63
N VAL A 93 -8.13 -22.22 -5.72
CA VAL A 93 -6.79 -21.63 -5.82
C VAL A 93 -6.68 -20.77 -7.08
N HIS A 94 -7.05 -21.32 -8.25
CA HIS A 94 -6.98 -20.60 -9.51
C HIS A 94 -7.85 -19.34 -9.54
N ALA A 95 -9.08 -19.40 -9.01
CA ALA A 95 -9.96 -18.25 -8.93
C ALA A 95 -9.39 -17.16 -8.00
N LYS A 96 -8.77 -17.57 -6.87
CA LYS A 96 -8.10 -16.63 -5.95
C LYS A 96 -6.91 -15.95 -6.63
N GLU A 97 -6.02 -16.72 -7.25
CA GLU A 97 -4.82 -16.19 -7.92
C GLU A 97 -5.19 -15.21 -9.05
N THR A 98 -6.16 -15.58 -9.90
CA THR A 98 -6.62 -14.71 -10.99
C THR A 98 -7.23 -13.42 -10.46
N LEU A 99 -8.06 -13.49 -9.42
CA LEU A 99 -8.66 -12.32 -8.78
C LEU A 99 -7.62 -11.42 -8.09
N MET A 100 -6.54 -11.98 -7.55
CA MET A 100 -5.43 -11.24 -6.95
C MET A 100 -4.63 -10.42 -7.98
N GLY A 101 -4.73 -10.77 -9.27
CA GLY A 101 -4.13 -10.01 -10.37
C GLY A 101 -4.84 -8.70 -10.70
N LEU A 102 -6.12 -8.52 -10.30
CA LEU A 102 -6.84 -7.27 -10.54
C LEU A 102 -6.43 -6.17 -9.56
N SER A 103 -6.15 -5.00 -10.11
CA SER A 103 -6.00 -3.76 -9.34
C SER A 103 -7.35 -3.22 -8.85
N ASN A 104 -7.34 -2.27 -7.93
CA ASN A 104 -8.55 -1.66 -7.37
C ASN A 104 -9.33 -0.85 -8.41
N PHE A 105 -10.62 -0.60 -8.15
CA PHE A 105 -11.42 0.38 -8.89
C PHE A 105 -10.79 1.77 -8.77
N ILE A 106 -10.84 2.53 -9.87
CA ILE A 106 -10.47 3.95 -9.86
C ILE A 106 -11.67 4.79 -9.46
N ASP A 107 -11.46 5.78 -8.59
CA ASP A 107 -12.44 6.82 -8.33
C ASP A 107 -12.73 7.58 -9.63
N PRO A 108 -13.99 7.68 -10.10
CA PRO A 108 -14.34 8.32 -11.38
C PRO A 108 -13.89 9.78 -11.53
N ILE A 109 -13.57 10.46 -10.43
CA ILE A 109 -13.10 11.85 -10.44
C ILE A 109 -11.57 11.97 -10.49
N ALA A 110 -10.81 10.87 -10.37
CA ALA A 110 -9.36 10.88 -10.54
C ALA A 110 -8.99 11.29 -11.97
N PRO A 111 -7.93 12.07 -12.18
CA PRO A 111 -7.44 12.40 -13.52
C PRO A 111 -7.11 11.12 -14.31
N VAL A 112 -7.38 11.14 -15.61
CA VAL A 112 -7.08 10.00 -16.50
C VAL A 112 -5.82 10.30 -17.27
N GLY A 113 -4.85 9.38 -17.28
CA GLY A 113 -3.59 9.52 -18.01
C GLY A 113 -2.41 8.87 -17.31
N GLY A 114 -1.19 9.14 -17.79
CA GLY A 114 0.07 8.68 -17.19
C GLY A 114 0.62 9.63 -16.11
N GLU A 115 1.87 9.40 -15.68
CA GLU A 115 2.55 10.16 -14.63
C GLU A 115 2.49 11.70 -14.82
N ALA A 116 2.53 12.19 -16.06
CA ALA A 116 2.53 13.64 -16.37
C ALA A 116 1.12 14.26 -16.39
N ASP A 117 0.05 13.46 -16.38
CA ASP A 117 -1.33 13.93 -16.53
C ASP A 117 -2.03 14.21 -15.19
N PHE A 118 -1.26 14.39 -14.12
CA PHE A 118 -1.78 14.78 -12.82
C PHE A 118 -2.44 16.17 -12.87
N LYS A 119 -3.31 16.46 -11.92
CA LYS A 119 -3.92 17.78 -11.77
C LYS A 119 -3.39 18.48 -10.53
N VAL A 120 -2.80 19.65 -10.69
CA VAL A 120 -2.48 20.54 -9.55
C VAL A 120 -3.79 21.06 -8.98
N ILE A 121 -4.01 20.81 -7.68
CA ILE A 121 -5.22 21.25 -6.97
C ILE A 121 -4.95 22.42 -6.02
N GLU A 122 -3.70 22.58 -5.59
CA GLU A 122 -3.31 23.67 -4.70
C GLU A 122 -1.80 23.94 -4.80
N GLU A 123 -1.41 25.21 -4.67
CA GLU A 123 -0.02 25.64 -4.50
C GLU A 123 0.08 26.51 -3.23
N VAL A 124 1.04 26.21 -2.39
CA VAL A 124 1.23 26.86 -1.08
C VAL A 124 2.65 27.41 -0.95
N GLY A 125 2.76 28.62 -0.47
CA GLY A 125 4.04 29.31 -0.30
C GLY A 125 4.62 29.84 -1.61
N THR A 126 5.74 30.53 -1.51
CA THR A 126 6.46 31.07 -2.67
C THR A 126 7.92 30.61 -2.58
N PRO A 127 8.45 29.96 -3.62
CA PRO A 127 9.86 29.61 -3.69
C PRO A 127 10.77 30.82 -3.49
N ARG A 128 11.81 30.65 -2.67
CA ARG A 128 12.83 31.69 -2.46
C ARG A 128 13.63 31.91 -3.75
N ASP A 129 13.95 33.16 -4.03
CA ASP A 129 14.84 33.53 -5.13
C ASP A 129 16.22 33.91 -4.55
N PHE A 130 17.08 32.91 -4.40
CA PHE A 130 18.40 33.08 -3.79
C PHE A 130 19.30 34.06 -4.57
N LYS A 131 19.10 34.19 -5.90
CA LYS A 131 19.85 35.17 -6.71
C LYS A 131 19.48 36.60 -6.34
N LYS A 132 18.21 36.88 -6.06
CA LYS A 132 17.79 38.18 -5.55
C LYS A 132 18.28 38.40 -4.11
N GLU A 133 18.47 37.34 -3.33
CA GLU A 133 19.05 37.39 -1.99
C GLU A 133 20.60 37.52 -2.02
N GLY A 134 21.22 37.45 -3.21
CA GLY A 134 22.64 37.74 -3.41
C GLY A 134 23.58 36.53 -3.26
N PHE A 135 23.05 35.30 -3.30
CA PHE A 135 23.88 34.09 -3.31
C PHE A 135 23.29 32.97 -4.18
N GLU A 136 24.09 31.97 -4.47
CA GLU A 136 23.64 30.77 -5.18
C GLU A 136 23.28 29.65 -4.19
N ALA A 137 22.14 29.00 -4.45
CA ALA A 137 21.71 27.85 -3.63
C ALA A 137 22.68 26.68 -3.81
N LYS A 138 23.07 26.06 -2.69
CA LYS A 138 23.81 24.79 -2.67
C LYS A 138 22.83 23.63 -2.54
N ASP A 139 23.17 22.51 -3.16
CA ASP A 139 22.39 21.30 -3.01
C ASP A 139 22.58 20.66 -1.61
N HIS A 140 21.68 19.77 -1.25
CA HIS A 140 21.70 19.09 0.06
C HIS A 140 22.96 18.24 0.30
N VAL A 141 23.68 17.80 -0.74
CA VAL A 141 24.95 17.07 -0.60
C VAL A 141 26.06 18.03 -0.18
N GLU A 142 26.14 19.22 -0.80
CA GLU A 142 27.10 20.25 -0.45
C GLU A 142 26.83 20.81 0.95
N LEU A 143 25.56 21.11 1.26
CA LEU A 143 25.15 21.54 2.59
C LEU A 143 25.40 20.46 3.65
N GLY A 144 25.07 19.22 3.34
CA GLY A 144 25.34 18.07 4.21
C GLY A 144 26.82 17.89 4.54
N LYS A 145 27.71 18.16 3.56
CA LYS A 145 29.16 18.14 3.77
C LYS A 145 29.64 19.32 4.61
N ILE A 146 29.18 20.55 4.32
CA ILE A 146 29.51 21.75 5.10
C ILE A 146 29.11 21.59 6.58
N LEU A 147 27.90 21.06 6.81
CA LEU A 147 27.34 20.86 8.15
C LEU A 147 27.84 19.59 8.85
N GLY A 148 28.56 18.72 8.16
CA GLY A 148 28.91 17.39 8.68
C GLY A 148 27.67 16.53 8.98
N ALA A 149 26.59 16.68 8.20
CA ALA A 149 25.27 16.13 8.49
C ALA A 149 24.91 14.91 7.63
N ILE A 150 25.43 14.83 6.39
CA ILE A 150 25.17 13.75 5.44
C ILE A 150 26.49 13.24 4.88
N ASP A 151 26.71 11.90 4.93
CA ASP A 151 27.89 11.25 4.40
C ASP A 151 27.49 10.15 3.40
N VAL A 152 27.43 10.50 2.14
CA VAL A 152 27.14 9.59 1.04
C VAL A 152 28.35 8.73 0.63
N GLU A 153 29.59 9.23 0.86
CA GLU A 153 30.82 8.52 0.49
C GLU A 153 31.01 7.28 1.38
N ARG A 154 30.84 7.43 2.70
CA ARG A 154 30.88 6.28 3.61
C ARG A 154 29.68 5.35 3.44
N GLY A 155 28.51 5.88 3.13
CA GLY A 155 27.34 5.07 2.77
C GLY A 155 27.63 4.18 1.57
N ALA A 156 28.16 4.75 0.49
CA ALA A 156 28.54 4.00 -0.69
C ALA A 156 29.66 2.98 -0.43
N LYS A 157 30.62 3.31 0.42
CA LYS A 157 31.73 2.41 0.81
C LYS A 157 31.23 1.16 1.54
N VAL A 158 30.22 1.31 2.43
CA VAL A 158 29.74 0.22 3.28
C VAL A 158 28.68 -0.63 2.59
N SER A 159 27.75 0.02 1.87
CA SER A 159 26.54 -0.66 1.38
C SER A 159 26.30 -0.48 -0.13
N GLY A 160 27.12 0.31 -0.82
CA GLY A 160 26.95 0.60 -2.24
C GLY A 160 26.26 1.93 -2.51
N SER A 161 25.97 2.20 -3.78
CA SER A 161 25.27 3.42 -4.20
C SER A 161 23.89 3.53 -3.55
N ARG A 162 23.39 4.78 -3.39
CA ARG A 162 22.09 5.08 -2.77
C ARG A 162 21.95 4.68 -1.31
N PHE A 163 23.08 4.50 -0.60
CA PHE A 163 23.14 4.44 0.86
C PHE A 163 23.89 5.66 1.38
N TYR A 164 23.58 6.07 2.58
CA TYR A 164 24.11 7.26 3.21
C TYR A 164 24.17 7.07 4.74
N TYR A 165 24.94 7.92 5.40
CA TYR A 165 24.87 8.13 6.85
C TYR A 165 24.35 9.53 7.12
N LEU A 166 23.46 9.65 8.10
CA LEU A 166 23.23 10.91 8.79
C LEU A 166 24.17 10.97 9.99
N THR A 167 24.85 12.09 10.15
CA THR A 167 25.83 12.28 11.21
C THR A 167 25.59 13.58 11.95
N GLY A 168 25.98 13.66 13.24
CA GLY A 168 25.87 14.88 14.03
C GLY A 168 24.46 15.49 13.98
N MET A 169 24.40 16.75 13.52
CA MET A 169 23.11 17.48 13.43
C MET A 169 22.15 16.88 12.40
N GLY A 170 22.62 16.15 11.39
CA GLY A 170 21.74 15.44 10.44
C GLY A 170 20.94 14.33 11.12
N ALA A 171 21.60 13.53 11.97
CA ALA A 171 20.92 12.52 12.78
C ALA A 171 19.95 13.14 13.81
N MET A 172 20.37 14.27 14.44
CA MET A 172 19.49 15.00 15.36
C MET A 172 18.26 15.56 14.66
N LEU A 173 18.40 16.04 13.42
CA LEU A 173 17.27 16.52 12.61
C LEU A 173 16.28 15.39 12.29
N GLU A 174 16.77 14.19 11.97
CA GLU A 174 15.91 13.02 11.78
C GLU A 174 15.09 12.72 13.03
N PHE A 175 15.75 12.61 14.21
CA PHE A 175 15.03 12.39 15.48
C PHE A 175 14.02 13.48 15.79
N ALA A 176 14.33 14.75 15.48
CA ALA A 176 13.41 15.85 15.67
C ALA A 176 12.17 15.74 14.76
N LEU A 177 12.38 15.43 13.47
CA LEU A 177 11.30 15.23 12.50
C LEU A 177 10.40 14.05 12.88
N VAL A 178 10.98 12.92 13.29
CA VAL A 178 10.22 11.74 13.76
C VAL A 178 9.40 12.10 14.99
N ASN A 179 10.00 12.74 16.00
CA ASN A 179 9.29 13.14 17.21
C ASN A 179 8.15 14.11 16.92
N TYR A 180 8.40 15.11 16.06
CA TYR A 180 7.37 16.07 15.67
C TYR A 180 6.22 15.40 14.92
N ALA A 181 6.53 14.50 13.97
CA ALA A 181 5.53 13.75 13.21
C ALA A 181 4.66 12.88 14.12
N ILE A 182 5.27 12.09 15.01
CA ILE A 182 4.54 11.23 15.95
C ILE A 182 3.68 12.07 16.91
N ALA A 183 4.21 13.17 17.44
CA ALA A 183 3.47 14.08 18.34
C ALA A 183 2.27 14.73 17.61
N SER A 184 2.47 15.17 16.36
CA SER A 184 1.41 15.72 15.52
C SER A 184 0.31 14.69 15.22
N ALA A 185 0.70 13.48 14.80
CA ALA A 185 -0.24 12.39 14.57
C ALA A 185 -1.04 12.03 15.83
N SER A 186 -0.38 11.95 16.99
CA SER A 186 -1.03 11.65 18.28
C SER A 186 -2.08 12.68 18.66
N LYS A 187 -1.83 13.97 18.41
CA LYS A 187 -2.81 15.05 18.64
C LYS A 187 -4.06 14.88 17.76
N ASN A 188 -3.91 14.25 16.59
CA ASN A 188 -4.98 13.98 15.64
C ASN A 188 -5.63 12.60 15.84
N GLY A 189 -5.36 11.94 16.98
CA GLY A 189 -5.99 10.69 17.37
C GLY A 189 -5.36 9.44 16.78
N PHE A 190 -4.13 9.51 16.26
CA PHE A 190 -3.37 8.34 15.84
C PHE A 190 -2.66 7.68 17.02
N ILE A 191 -2.68 6.37 17.04
CA ILE A 191 -1.92 5.55 18.00
C ILE A 191 -0.52 5.32 17.42
N PRO A 192 0.56 5.77 18.09
CA PRO A 192 1.92 5.49 17.63
C PRO A 192 2.25 4.00 17.66
N VAL A 193 2.90 3.51 16.60
CA VAL A 193 3.30 2.11 16.46
C VAL A 193 4.73 2.03 15.92
N ILE A 194 5.54 1.15 16.47
CA ILE A 194 6.82 0.73 15.88
C ILE A 194 6.61 -0.70 15.37
N PRO A 195 6.29 -0.87 14.07
CA PRO A 195 5.96 -2.18 13.51
C PRO A 195 7.22 -2.95 13.12
N PRO A 196 7.13 -4.29 12.96
CA PRO A 196 8.20 -5.08 12.38
C PRO A 196 8.45 -4.67 10.91
N VAL A 197 9.71 -4.65 10.51
CA VAL A 197 10.12 -4.37 9.12
C VAL A 197 10.27 -5.63 8.27
N LEU A 198 10.29 -6.80 8.90
CA LEU A 198 10.24 -8.12 8.27
C LEU A 198 8.82 -8.66 8.36
N VAL A 199 8.22 -8.96 7.23
CA VAL A 199 6.82 -9.42 7.14
C VAL A 199 6.72 -10.71 6.34
N LYS A 200 5.70 -11.51 6.66
CA LYS A 200 5.36 -12.74 5.92
C LYS A 200 4.75 -12.41 4.54
N PRO A 201 4.81 -13.36 3.58
CA PRO A 201 4.21 -13.19 2.25
C PRO A 201 2.75 -12.72 2.28
N ALA A 202 1.94 -13.26 3.19
CA ALA A 202 0.52 -12.92 3.30
C ALA A 202 0.25 -11.42 3.54
N ALA A 203 1.12 -10.73 4.30
CA ALA A 203 1.00 -9.29 4.52
C ALA A 203 1.33 -8.49 3.24
N MET A 204 2.37 -8.90 2.52
CA MET A 204 2.75 -8.27 1.25
C MET A 204 1.71 -8.50 0.15
N GLU A 205 1.19 -9.72 0.01
CA GLU A 205 0.11 -10.06 -0.93
C GLU A 205 -1.17 -9.29 -0.60
N GLY A 206 -1.53 -9.25 0.68
CA GLY A 206 -2.73 -8.59 1.16
C GLY A 206 -2.75 -7.10 0.87
N THR A 207 -1.62 -6.45 0.92
CA THR A 207 -1.48 -5.03 0.61
C THR A 207 -1.27 -4.72 -0.87
N GLY A 208 -0.95 -5.73 -1.70
CA GLY A 208 -0.80 -5.60 -3.15
C GLY A 208 0.64 -5.33 -3.61
N PHE A 209 1.64 -5.45 -2.75
CA PHE A 209 3.04 -5.16 -3.08
C PHE A 209 3.76 -6.29 -3.84
N LEU A 210 3.20 -7.51 -3.91
CA LEU A 210 3.75 -8.61 -4.71
C LEU A 210 3.18 -8.71 -6.13
N GLY A 211 2.48 -7.67 -6.60
CA GLY A 211 2.06 -7.52 -7.99
C GLY A 211 3.11 -6.80 -8.82
N GLN A 212 2.71 -5.72 -9.48
CA GLN A 212 3.57 -4.88 -10.33
C GLN A 212 4.79 -4.30 -9.60
N ALA A 213 4.70 -4.06 -8.29
CA ALA A 213 5.78 -3.51 -7.47
C ALA A 213 6.77 -4.58 -6.93
N ALA A 214 6.59 -5.86 -7.24
CA ALA A 214 7.38 -6.96 -6.66
C ALA A 214 8.89 -6.83 -6.90
N GLU A 215 9.31 -6.26 -8.04
CA GLU A 215 10.72 -6.03 -8.35
C GLU A 215 11.42 -5.03 -7.41
N ASN A 216 10.63 -4.16 -6.75
CA ASN A 216 11.12 -3.17 -5.78
C ASN A 216 11.27 -3.73 -4.36
N VAL A 217 10.87 -4.97 -4.12
CA VAL A 217 10.84 -5.58 -2.79
C VAL A 217 12.08 -6.43 -2.55
N PHE A 218 12.71 -6.30 -1.37
CA PHE A 218 13.75 -7.21 -0.92
C PHE A 218 13.11 -8.47 -0.32
N HIS A 219 13.40 -9.64 -0.89
CA HIS A 219 12.95 -10.95 -0.41
C HIS A 219 14.10 -11.74 0.20
N LEU A 220 13.96 -12.15 1.44
CA LEU A 220 14.85 -13.05 2.16
C LEU A 220 14.38 -14.50 1.93
N LYS A 221 14.89 -15.11 0.87
CA LYS A 221 14.36 -16.37 0.32
C LYS A 221 14.45 -17.55 1.25
N GLU A 222 15.51 -17.62 2.08
CA GLU A 222 15.75 -18.74 3.01
C GLU A 222 14.73 -18.77 4.15
N ASP A 223 14.32 -17.59 4.63
CA ASP A 223 13.39 -17.43 5.75
C ASP A 223 11.95 -17.15 5.29
N ASP A 224 11.75 -16.93 3.99
CA ASP A 224 10.50 -16.51 3.37
C ASP A 224 9.88 -15.25 4.03
N PHE A 225 10.75 -14.24 4.24
CA PHE A 225 10.36 -12.93 4.71
C PHE A 225 10.65 -11.86 3.68
N TYR A 226 9.92 -10.76 3.76
CA TYR A 226 10.11 -9.57 2.95
C TYR A 226 10.47 -8.38 3.82
N LEU A 227 11.43 -7.54 3.36
CA LEU A 227 11.66 -6.21 3.93
C LEU A 227 10.61 -5.25 3.38
N VAL A 228 9.97 -4.51 4.28
CA VAL A 228 8.90 -3.57 3.89
C VAL A 228 9.47 -2.32 3.21
N GLY A 229 8.81 -1.87 2.15
CA GLY A 229 9.09 -0.58 1.51
C GLY A 229 8.34 0.59 2.15
N THR A 230 7.47 0.30 3.12
CA THR A 230 6.63 1.24 3.88
C THR A 230 6.00 0.52 5.06
N SER A 231 5.79 1.21 6.18
CA SER A 231 5.03 0.65 7.31
C SER A 231 3.54 0.47 7.02
N GLU A 232 3.04 0.97 5.89
CA GLU A 232 1.70 0.62 5.40
C GLU A 232 1.45 -0.90 5.45
N VAL A 233 2.42 -1.71 5.05
CA VAL A 233 2.26 -3.17 4.99
C VAL A 233 1.97 -3.79 6.35
N PRO A 234 2.82 -3.63 7.39
CA PRO A 234 2.53 -4.18 8.70
C PRO A 234 1.35 -3.50 9.39
N LEU A 235 1.06 -2.23 9.12
CA LEU A 235 -0.10 -1.53 9.68
C LEU A 235 -1.40 -2.06 9.07
N ALA A 236 -1.47 -2.26 7.75
CA ALA A 236 -2.63 -2.87 7.09
C ALA A 236 -2.87 -4.30 7.60
N ALA A 237 -1.81 -5.08 7.79
CA ALA A 237 -1.88 -6.45 8.27
C ALA A 237 -2.08 -6.56 9.81
N TYR A 238 -2.05 -5.44 10.54
CA TYR A 238 -2.16 -5.44 12.00
C TYR A 238 -3.44 -6.10 12.51
N HIS A 239 -4.54 -5.96 11.76
CA HIS A 239 -5.83 -6.57 12.05
C HIS A 239 -6.19 -7.72 11.08
N MET A 240 -5.18 -8.38 10.47
CA MET A 240 -5.42 -9.51 9.56
C MET A 240 -6.23 -10.60 10.27
N ASP A 241 -7.27 -11.12 9.56
CA ASP A 241 -8.22 -12.13 10.05
C ASP A 241 -9.11 -11.68 11.22
N GLU A 242 -9.22 -10.38 11.48
CA GLU A 242 -10.05 -9.85 12.55
C GLU A 242 -11.38 -9.26 12.05
N THR A 243 -12.37 -9.25 12.98
CA THR A 243 -13.62 -8.51 12.80
C THR A 243 -13.67 -7.40 13.85
N LEU A 244 -13.59 -6.16 13.39
CA LEU A 244 -13.53 -4.96 14.21
C LEU A 244 -14.93 -4.49 14.62
N ASP A 245 -15.02 -3.83 15.78
CA ASP A 245 -16.25 -3.16 16.24
C ASP A 245 -16.45 -1.85 15.46
N ALA A 246 -17.53 -1.78 14.67
CA ALA A 246 -17.84 -0.60 13.86
C ALA A 246 -18.05 0.69 14.68
N ASN A 247 -18.35 0.59 15.99
CA ASN A 247 -18.49 1.75 16.87
C ASN A 247 -17.14 2.36 17.30
N LYS A 248 -16.04 1.63 17.09
CA LYS A 248 -14.69 2.10 17.40
C LYS A 248 -13.97 2.73 16.20
N LEU A 249 -14.60 2.70 15.04
CA LEU A 249 -14.03 3.29 13.82
C LEU A 249 -14.21 4.82 13.78
N PRO A 250 -13.25 5.57 13.23
CA PRO A 250 -12.02 5.08 12.60
C PRO A 250 -10.94 4.69 13.61
N LEU A 251 -10.18 3.62 13.32
CA LEU A 251 -8.95 3.27 14.01
C LEU A 251 -7.78 3.83 13.24
N ARG A 252 -6.94 4.64 13.89
CA ARG A 252 -5.82 5.35 13.27
C ARG A 252 -4.51 4.99 13.93
N TYR A 253 -3.51 4.66 13.11
CA TYR A 253 -2.18 4.28 13.55
C TYR A 253 -1.13 5.13 12.85
N SER A 254 -0.10 5.57 13.58
CA SER A 254 1.08 6.22 13.01
C SER A 254 2.29 5.32 13.20
N GLY A 255 2.79 4.73 12.10
CA GLY A 255 3.88 3.77 12.12
C GLY A 255 5.21 4.43 11.79
N TYR A 256 6.19 4.34 12.70
CA TYR A 256 7.57 4.70 12.43
C TYR A 256 8.38 3.45 12.09
N SER A 257 9.02 3.42 10.94
CA SER A 257 9.89 2.32 10.55
C SER A 257 10.94 2.71 9.52
N SER A 258 12.04 1.96 9.49
CA SER A 258 12.89 1.89 8.31
C SER A 258 12.13 1.24 7.15
N CYS A 259 12.37 1.75 5.95
CA CYS A 259 11.76 1.32 4.69
C CYS A 259 12.87 0.91 3.71
N PHE A 260 12.64 -0.12 2.92
CA PHE A 260 13.65 -0.71 2.04
C PHE A 260 13.08 -0.86 0.63
N ARG A 261 13.75 -0.27 -0.38
CA ARG A 261 13.32 -0.34 -1.78
C ARG A 261 14.50 -0.64 -2.69
N ARG A 262 14.32 -1.57 -3.63
CA ARG A 262 15.34 -1.88 -4.65
C ARG A 262 15.50 -0.78 -5.67
N GLU A 263 14.53 0.13 -5.78
CA GLU A 263 14.53 1.21 -6.77
C GLU A 263 14.76 0.69 -8.20
N ALA A 264 14.18 -0.47 -8.51
CA ALA A 264 14.28 -1.10 -9.83
C ALA A 264 13.68 -0.18 -10.90
N GLY A 265 14.25 -0.21 -12.11
CA GLY A 265 13.79 0.62 -13.22
C GLY A 265 14.16 2.11 -13.14
N THR A 266 14.83 2.57 -12.07
CA THR A 266 15.23 3.98 -11.89
C THR A 266 16.70 4.26 -12.15
N TYR A 267 17.33 3.49 -13.05
CA TYR A 267 18.73 3.67 -13.41
C TYR A 267 19.00 5.07 -13.95
N GLY A 268 19.99 5.75 -13.36
CA GLY A 268 20.39 7.10 -13.75
C GLY A 268 19.49 8.24 -13.20
N LYS A 269 18.33 7.94 -12.60
CA LYS A 269 17.49 8.96 -11.96
C LYS A 269 17.95 9.19 -10.50
N ASP A 270 18.09 10.47 -10.10
CA ASP A 270 18.40 10.87 -8.72
C ASP A 270 19.56 10.08 -8.08
N THR A 271 20.67 9.89 -8.82
CA THR A 271 21.83 9.13 -8.36
C THR A 271 22.69 9.91 -7.37
N ARG A 272 22.54 11.24 -7.32
CA ARG A 272 23.24 12.13 -6.39
C ARG A 272 22.34 12.46 -5.19
N GLY A 273 22.90 12.33 -3.99
CA GLY A 273 22.25 12.71 -2.74
C GLY A 273 21.33 11.65 -2.15
N ILE A 274 20.33 12.09 -1.39
CA ILE A 274 19.48 11.22 -0.56
C ILE A 274 17.97 11.29 -0.90
N ILE A 275 17.62 11.88 -2.06
CA ILE A 275 16.20 11.94 -2.49
C ILE A 275 15.65 10.54 -2.80
N ARG A 276 16.50 9.67 -3.42
CA ARG A 276 16.14 8.32 -3.81
C ARG A 276 17.18 7.33 -3.31
N VAL A 277 16.83 6.58 -2.28
CA VAL A 277 17.73 5.71 -1.53
C VAL A 277 17.13 4.33 -1.29
N HIS A 278 17.98 3.32 -1.06
CA HIS A 278 17.54 1.93 -0.82
C HIS A 278 17.00 1.71 0.59
N GLN A 279 17.45 2.52 1.56
CA GLN A 279 17.01 2.48 2.95
C GLN A 279 16.73 3.90 3.45
N PHE A 280 15.58 4.10 4.08
CA PHE A 280 15.18 5.39 4.65
C PHE A 280 14.14 5.18 5.75
N ASP A 281 14.03 6.15 6.63
CA ASP A 281 13.01 6.13 7.69
C ASP A 281 11.79 6.96 7.31
N LYS A 282 10.62 6.51 7.76
CA LYS A 282 9.33 7.10 7.43
C LYS A 282 8.34 7.00 8.60
N VAL A 283 7.56 8.06 8.80
CA VAL A 283 6.34 7.99 9.62
C VAL A 283 5.13 7.94 8.68
N GLU A 284 4.37 6.86 8.80
CA GLU A 284 3.20 6.58 7.99
C GLU A 284 1.92 6.68 8.82
N MET A 285 0.91 7.35 8.30
CA MET A 285 -0.45 7.34 8.82
C MET A 285 -1.23 6.21 8.15
N PHE A 286 -2.00 5.45 8.94
CA PHE A 286 -2.86 4.39 8.44
C PHE A 286 -4.22 4.45 9.16
N SER A 287 -5.31 4.35 8.41
CA SER A 287 -6.67 4.41 8.95
C SER A 287 -7.52 3.26 8.47
N PHE A 288 -8.25 2.64 9.41
CA PHE A 288 -9.37 1.74 9.14
C PHE A 288 -10.66 2.51 9.43
N CYS A 289 -11.52 2.66 8.44
CA CYS A 289 -12.78 3.38 8.61
C CYS A 289 -13.96 2.69 7.90
N LYS A 290 -15.15 3.16 8.13
CA LYS A 290 -16.33 2.71 7.37
C LYS A 290 -16.17 3.13 5.90
N PRO A 291 -16.62 2.31 4.93
CA PRO A 291 -16.51 2.65 3.50
C PRO A 291 -17.14 4.00 3.12
N GLU A 292 -18.27 4.34 3.75
CA GLU A 292 -18.96 5.61 3.56
C GLU A 292 -18.15 6.83 4.03
N ASP A 293 -17.27 6.64 5.01
CA ASP A 293 -16.42 7.71 5.56
C ASP A 293 -15.07 7.85 4.84
N ALA A 294 -14.70 6.89 3.98
CA ALA A 294 -13.35 6.79 3.40
C ALA A 294 -12.94 8.05 2.63
N LYS A 295 -13.87 8.68 1.90
CA LYS A 295 -13.57 9.92 1.15
C LYS A 295 -13.25 11.08 2.09
N ALA A 296 -14.01 11.24 3.15
CA ALA A 296 -13.78 12.30 4.14
C ALA A 296 -12.48 12.05 4.93
N GLU A 297 -12.20 10.79 5.26
CA GLU A 297 -10.97 10.41 5.95
C GLU A 297 -9.73 10.63 5.08
N HIS A 298 -9.81 10.35 3.75
CA HIS A 298 -8.74 10.63 2.80
C HIS A 298 -8.36 12.12 2.77
N LEU A 299 -9.36 12.99 2.70
CA LEU A 299 -9.13 14.45 2.72
C LEU A 299 -8.57 14.93 4.07
N ARG A 300 -8.91 14.26 5.19
CA ARG A 300 -8.30 14.56 6.49
C ARG A 300 -6.82 14.17 6.53
N ILE A 301 -6.47 12.98 6.02
CA ILE A 301 -5.07 12.56 5.95
C ILE A 301 -4.27 13.55 5.10
N LEU A 302 -4.78 13.95 3.93
CA LEU A 302 -4.17 14.98 3.09
C LEU A 302 -3.98 16.29 3.87
N GLN A 303 -4.98 16.72 4.65
CA GLN A 303 -4.84 17.95 5.45
C GLN A 303 -3.74 17.84 6.49
N TRP A 304 -3.57 16.70 7.15
CA TRP A 304 -2.49 16.51 8.12
C TRP A 304 -1.10 16.47 7.46
N GLU A 305 -0.97 15.99 6.22
CA GLU A 305 0.26 16.10 5.43
C GLU A 305 0.58 17.57 5.13
N LYS A 306 -0.44 18.35 4.74
CA LYS A 306 -0.31 19.81 4.50
C LYS A 306 0.09 20.55 5.77
N ASP A 307 -0.58 20.28 6.89
CA ASP A 307 -0.27 20.89 8.20
C ASP A 307 1.18 20.63 8.61
N PHE A 308 1.71 19.44 8.28
CA PHE A 308 3.12 19.13 8.53
C PHE A 308 4.05 19.95 7.64
N LEU A 309 3.76 20.08 6.35
CA LEU A 309 4.55 20.88 5.41
C LEU A 309 4.51 22.38 5.74
N ASP A 310 3.34 22.88 6.14
CA ASP A 310 3.17 24.26 6.61
C ASP A 310 4.05 24.54 7.83
N ALA A 311 4.10 23.60 8.79
CA ALA A 311 4.98 23.72 9.96
C ALA A 311 6.48 23.65 9.60
N MET A 312 6.83 23.02 8.48
CA MET A 312 8.21 23.02 7.96
C MET A 312 8.53 24.29 7.15
N GLU A 313 7.58 25.19 6.96
CA GLU A 313 7.73 26.46 6.21
C GLU A 313 8.31 26.24 4.79
N ILE A 314 7.93 25.14 4.11
CA ILE A 314 8.42 24.75 2.79
C ILE A 314 7.35 25.07 1.75
N PRO A 315 7.66 25.72 0.63
CA PRO A 315 6.73 25.84 -0.50
C PRO A 315 6.45 24.49 -1.11
N TYR A 316 5.16 24.18 -1.34
CA TYR A 316 4.74 22.92 -1.91
C TYR A 316 3.52 23.08 -2.82
N ARG A 317 3.23 22.06 -3.61
CA ARG A 317 1.96 21.92 -4.31
C ARG A 317 1.31 20.59 -3.97
N VAL A 318 -0.01 20.54 -4.10
CA VAL A 318 -0.80 19.31 -3.98
C VAL A 318 -1.28 18.91 -5.35
N ILE A 319 -1.06 17.66 -5.72
CA ILE A 319 -1.52 17.10 -6.98
C ILE A 319 -2.50 15.95 -6.76
N ASP A 320 -3.51 15.88 -7.63
CA ASP A 320 -4.39 14.70 -7.78
C ASP A 320 -3.76 13.81 -8.84
N VAL A 321 -3.32 12.63 -8.43
CA VAL A 321 -2.49 11.73 -9.25
C VAL A 321 -3.33 11.05 -10.32
N ALA A 322 -2.80 10.97 -11.53
CA ALA A 322 -3.49 10.36 -12.67
C ALA A 322 -3.58 8.83 -12.54
N SER A 323 -4.61 8.27 -13.15
CA SER A 323 -5.01 6.88 -13.04
C SER A 323 -3.91 5.86 -13.40
N GLY A 324 -3.07 6.18 -14.37
CA GLY A 324 -1.96 5.31 -14.81
C GLY A 324 -0.74 5.33 -13.88
N ASP A 325 -0.68 6.23 -12.90
CA ASP A 325 0.39 6.31 -11.89
C ASP A 325 -0.08 5.83 -10.49
N LEU A 326 -1.29 5.32 -10.39
CA LEU A 326 -1.82 4.77 -9.15
C LEU A 326 -1.26 3.37 -8.88
N GLY A 327 -0.80 3.13 -7.65
CA GLY A 327 -0.50 1.77 -7.19
C GLY A 327 -1.74 0.87 -7.22
N ALA A 328 -1.54 -0.44 -7.36
CA ALA A 328 -2.62 -1.42 -7.56
C ALA A 328 -3.73 -1.37 -6.49
N SER A 329 -3.43 -0.99 -5.25
CA SER A 329 -4.40 -0.89 -4.16
C SER A 329 -5.19 0.42 -4.14
N ALA A 330 -4.65 1.51 -4.73
CA ALA A 330 -5.23 2.83 -4.62
C ALA A 330 -6.39 3.04 -5.61
N ALA A 331 -7.53 3.52 -5.11
CA ALA A 331 -8.63 4.02 -5.93
C ALA A 331 -8.42 5.51 -6.31
N ARG A 332 -7.78 6.28 -5.43
CA ARG A 332 -7.37 7.67 -5.63
C ARG A 332 -6.16 7.98 -4.76
N LYS A 333 -5.29 8.84 -5.24
CA LYS A 333 -4.06 9.25 -4.57
C LYS A 333 -3.87 10.77 -4.71
N PHE A 334 -3.41 11.40 -3.65
CA PHE A 334 -2.88 12.75 -3.68
C PHE A 334 -1.41 12.72 -3.28
N ASP A 335 -0.58 13.54 -3.94
CA ASP A 335 0.79 13.77 -3.52
C ASP A 335 0.98 15.22 -3.13
N CYS A 336 1.74 15.45 -2.06
CA CYS A 336 2.30 16.77 -1.78
C CYS A 336 3.74 16.77 -2.26
N GLU A 337 4.07 17.74 -3.11
CA GLU A 337 5.38 17.89 -3.71
C GLU A 337 6.03 19.18 -3.19
N ALA A 338 7.17 19.07 -2.51
CA ALA A 338 7.95 20.22 -2.03
C ALA A 338 8.80 20.82 -3.14
N TRP A 339 8.96 22.13 -3.14
CA TRP A 339 9.90 22.82 -4.01
C TRP A 339 11.33 22.48 -3.62
N ILE A 340 12.14 22.04 -4.59
CA ILE A 340 13.60 21.80 -4.41
C ILE A 340 14.37 22.85 -5.20
N PRO A 341 14.94 23.84 -4.54
CA PRO A 341 15.55 25.02 -5.18
C PRO A 341 16.62 24.69 -6.21
N THR A 342 17.53 23.77 -5.91
CA THR A 342 18.64 23.45 -6.83
C THR A 342 18.20 22.63 -8.03
N GLN A 343 17.06 21.96 -7.96
CA GLN A 343 16.45 21.26 -9.10
C GLN A 343 15.48 22.15 -9.88
N GLY A 344 15.05 23.28 -9.32
CA GLY A 344 14.09 24.19 -9.93
C GLY A 344 12.74 23.53 -10.23
N THR A 345 12.33 22.56 -9.40
CA THR A 345 11.10 21.78 -9.57
C THR A 345 10.51 21.31 -8.26
N TYR A 346 9.25 20.91 -8.31
CA TYR A 346 8.56 20.23 -7.21
C TYR A 346 8.90 18.73 -7.20
N ARG A 347 9.06 18.17 -6.00
CA ARG A 347 9.35 16.74 -5.78
C ARG A 347 8.43 16.18 -4.72
N GLU A 348 7.86 15.00 -4.98
CA GLU A 348 7.02 14.27 -4.03
C GLU A 348 7.76 14.04 -2.70
N VAL A 349 7.16 14.50 -1.62
CA VAL A 349 7.65 14.31 -0.24
C VAL A 349 6.68 13.53 0.63
N THR A 350 5.39 13.62 0.35
CA THR A 350 4.33 12.82 0.98
C THR A 350 3.31 12.36 -0.06
N SER A 351 2.57 11.30 0.26
CA SER A 351 1.46 10.84 -0.55
C SER A 351 0.40 10.17 0.30
N THR A 352 -0.88 10.32 -0.05
CA THR A 352 -2.00 9.64 0.59
C THR A 352 -2.90 8.93 -0.40
N SER A 353 -3.30 7.70 -0.04
CA SER A 353 -4.13 6.84 -0.89
C SER A 353 -5.39 6.37 -0.17
N ASN A 354 -6.51 6.41 -0.88
CA ASN A 354 -7.72 5.71 -0.53
C ASN A 354 -7.72 4.33 -1.20
N CYS A 355 -7.54 3.28 -0.41
CA CYS A 355 -7.53 1.90 -0.89
C CYS A 355 -8.92 1.25 -0.86
N THR A 356 -9.96 1.98 -0.47
CA THR A 356 -11.30 1.43 -0.31
C THR A 356 -11.29 0.12 0.48
N GLU A 357 -12.04 -0.89 0.08
CA GLU A 357 -12.08 -2.21 0.73
C GLU A 357 -10.98 -3.17 0.23
N PHE A 358 -10.12 -2.74 -0.69
CA PHE A 358 -9.24 -3.62 -1.45
C PHE A 358 -8.28 -4.42 -0.58
N GLN A 359 -7.54 -3.76 0.30
CA GLN A 359 -6.58 -4.39 1.21
C GLN A 359 -7.29 -5.19 2.30
N ALA A 360 -8.33 -4.62 2.90
CA ALA A 360 -9.10 -5.28 3.95
C ALA A 360 -9.71 -6.61 3.49
N ARG A 361 -10.22 -6.68 2.25
CA ARG A 361 -10.73 -7.92 1.67
C ARG A 361 -9.64 -8.96 1.44
N ARG A 362 -8.43 -8.55 1.06
CA ARG A 362 -7.28 -9.46 0.88
C ARG A 362 -6.77 -9.99 2.22
N LEU A 363 -6.77 -9.14 3.24
CA LEU A 363 -6.31 -9.44 4.60
C LEU A 363 -7.42 -10.02 5.50
N ASN A 364 -8.62 -10.29 4.93
CA ASN A 364 -9.77 -10.83 5.65
C ASN A 364 -10.18 -9.99 6.89
N ILE A 365 -10.02 -8.66 6.79
CA ILE A 365 -10.44 -7.71 7.83
C ILE A 365 -11.87 -7.27 7.55
N ARG A 366 -12.72 -7.28 8.58
CA ARG A 366 -14.13 -6.91 8.50
C ARG A 366 -14.50 -6.00 9.65
N MET A 367 -15.64 -5.36 9.55
CA MET A 367 -16.28 -4.71 10.68
C MET A 367 -17.63 -5.36 10.98
N LYS A 368 -18.07 -5.26 12.23
CA LYS A 368 -19.38 -5.73 12.67
C LYS A 368 -20.14 -4.58 13.33
N ASP A 369 -21.37 -4.37 12.89
CA ASP A 369 -22.36 -3.49 13.49
C ASP A 369 -23.66 -4.26 13.86
N ASN A 370 -24.72 -3.53 14.19
CA ASN A 370 -26.01 -4.12 14.55
C ASN A 370 -26.71 -4.82 13.35
N GLU A 371 -26.32 -4.51 12.12
CA GLU A 371 -26.88 -5.08 10.89
C GLU A 371 -26.09 -6.31 10.40
N GLY A 372 -24.90 -6.58 11.00
CA GLY A 372 -24.09 -7.73 10.65
C GLY A 372 -22.63 -7.41 10.35
N THR A 373 -21.99 -8.32 9.61
CA THR A 373 -20.57 -8.20 9.22
C THR A 373 -20.46 -7.57 7.84
N LYS A 374 -19.65 -6.51 7.73
CA LYS A 374 -19.46 -5.71 6.52
C LYS A 374 -17.97 -5.58 6.19
N ALA A 375 -17.69 -5.16 4.96
CA ALA A 375 -16.34 -4.76 4.57
C ALA A 375 -15.93 -3.44 5.25
N ILE A 376 -14.63 -3.20 5.33
CA ILE A 376 -14.02 -2.00 5.91
C ILE A 376 -13.08 -1.36 4.89
N ALA A 377 -12.95 -0.04 4.92
CA ALA A 377 -12.00 0.69 4.09
C ALA A 377 -10.67 0.89 4.81
N THR A 378 -9.58 0.91 4.02
CA THR A 378 -8.24 1.26 4.46
C THR A 378 -7.72 2.46 3.71
N LEU A 379 -6.98 3.32 4.41
CA LEU A 379 -6.31 4.48 3.86
C LEU A 379 -4.92 4.58 4.45
N ASN A 380 -3.99 5.07 3.66
CA ASN A 380 -2.64 5.38 4.12
C ASN A 380 -2.24 6.80 3.73
N GLY A 381 -1.22 7.32 4.40
CA GLY A 381 -0.60 8.59 4.03
C GLY A 381 0.76 8.74 4.69
N THR A 382 1.74 9.17 3.93
CA THR A 382 3.07 9.49 4.46
C THR A 382 3.01 10.79 5.23
N LEU A 383 3.22 10.77 6.54
CA LEU A 383 3.35 12.02 7.29
C LEU A 383 4.71 12.66 7.04
N VAL A 384 5.78 11.86 7.03
CA VAL A 384 7.12 12.32 6.65
C VAL A 384 7.98 11.17 6.14
N ALA A 385 8.57 11.35 4.95
CA ALA A 385 9.71 10.57 4.45
C ALA A 385 10.98 11.34 4.80
N ILE A 386 11.73 10.86 5.77
CA ILE A 386 12.79 11.62 6.43
C ILE A 386 13.83 12.18 5.46
N PRO A 387 14.48 11.41 4.56
CA PRO A 387 15.54 11.97 3.72
C PRO A 387 15.00 13.03 2.75
N ARG A 388 13.80 12.85 2.19
CA ARG A 388 13.20 13.86 1.30
C ARG A 388 12.89 15.15 2.05
N MET A 389 12.40 15.04 3.28
CA MET A 389 12.13 16.21 4.12
C MET A 389 13.43 16.91 4.55
N ILE A 390 14.48 16.18 4.89
CA ILE A 390 15.80 16.75 5.16
C ILE A 390 16.31 17.53 3.93
N VAL A 391 16.19 16.96 2.73
CA VAL A 391 16.56 17.67 1.50
C VAL A 391 15.78 18.98 1.36
N ALA A 392 14.46 18.91 1.50
CA ALA A 392 13.61 20.08 1.36
C ALA A 392 13.94 21.16 2.39
N ILE A 393 14.17 20.79 3.66
CA ILE A 393 14.57 21.72 4.73
C ILE A 393 15.93 22.34 4.43
N LEU A 394 16.96 21.54 4.15
CA LEU A 394 18.30 22.04 3.90
C LEU A 394 18.32 23.03 2.74
N GLU A 395 17.69 22.68 1.62
CA GLU A 395 17.75 23.51 0.42
C GLU A 395 16.89 24.77 0.51
N ASN A 396 15.70 24.72 1.17
CA ASN A 396 14.85 25.89 1.29
C ASN A 396 15.29 26.85 2.40
N HIS A 397 15.90 26.35 3.47
CA HIS A 397 16.22 27.19 4.65
C HIS A 397 17.71 27.55 4.77
N GLN A 398 18.50 27.26 3.74
CA GLN A 398 19.92 27.61 3.69
C GLN A 398 20.15 29.12 3.77
N GLN A 399 21.30 29.49 4.34
CA GLN A 399 21.77 30.87 4.45
C GLN A 399 23.03 31.08 3.60
N PRO A 400 23.42 32.34 3.31
CA PRO A 400 24.61 32.62 2.50
C PRO A 400 25.92 31.99 3.02
N ASP A 401 26.03 31.84 4.35
CA ASP A 401 27.21 31.27 5.01
C ASP A 401 27.21 29.72 5.02
N GLY A 402 26.18 29.08 4.46
CA GLY A 402 26.01 27.63 4.44
C GLY A 402 25.37 27.04 5.69
N SER A 403 24.98 27.86 6.66
CA SER A 403 24.11 27.43 7.77
C SER A 403 22.67 27.21 7.28
N VAL A 404 21.87 26.50 8.07
CA VAL A 404 20.47 26.25 7.78
C VAL A 404 19.61 26.65 8.98
N LYS A 405 18.61 27.48 8.74
CA LYS A 405 17.69 27.93 9.78
C LYS A 405 16.51 26.96 9.87
N ILE A 406 16.53 26.07 10.85
CA ILE A 406 15.45 25.11 11.07
C ILE A 406 14.19 25.84 11.57
N PRO A 407 12.99 25.54 11.06
CA PRO A 407 11.71 26.01 11.61
C PRO A 407 11.56 25.68 13.10
N LYS A 408 10.75 26.48 13.83
CA LYS A 408 10.60 26.33 15.29
C LYS A 408 9.65 25.20 15.67
#